data_953a67ef32b23691cbb4ddd3750d17d2
#
_entry.id   953a67ef32b23691cbb4ddd3750d17d2
#
_cell.length_a   1.000
_cell.length_b   1.000
_cell.length_c   1.000
_cell.angle_alpha   90.00
_cell.angle_beta   90.00
_cell.angle_gamma   90.00
#
_symmetry.space_group_name_H-M   'P 1'
#
loop_
_entity.id
_entity.type
_entity.pdbx_description
1 polymer ?
#
loop_
_entity_poly.entity_id
_entity_poly.type
_entity_poly.pdbx_seq_one_letter_code
_entity_poly.pdbx_strand_id
1 'polypeptide(L)'
;MHAIVHAADLQDRDGGVLLTATLFGLFPFVRKLYADGGYQGPVFKKALKRVLRQVDLQIVKRSDHAKGFEVLPQRWIVERTIGWLNRCRRLAKDWENLNRKALAFLRLASIRLMLRKLCNQT
;
A
#
# COMPACT_ATOMS: atom_id res chain seq x y z
N MET A 1 0.41 -3.21 -9.96
CA MET A 1 -0.13 -2.77 -8.66
C MET A 1 -0.89 -3.92 -8.02
N HIS A 2 -0.70 -4.14 -6.74
CA HIS A 2 -1.42 -5.17 -5.98
C HIS A 2 -2.19 -4.50 -4.84
N ALA A 3 -3.43 -4.90 -4.62
CA ALA A 3 -4.29 -4.33 -3.59
C ALA A 3 -5.34 -5.33 -3.12
N ILE A 4 -5.80 -5.16 -1.89
CA ILE A 4 -6.99 -5.82 -1.35
C ILE A 4 -7.93 -4.77 -0.77
N VAL A 5 -9.20 -5.12 -0.64
CA VAL A 5 -10.19 -4.30 0.05
C VAL A 5 -10.81 -5.17 1.16
N HIS A 6 -10.84 -4.65 2.36
CA HIS A 6 -11.40 -5.31 3.54
C HIS A 6 -12.33 -4.35 4.30
N ALA A 7 -13.07 -4.88 5.26
CA ALA A 7 -13.94 -4.09 6.12
C ALA A 7 -13.13 -3.08 6.97
N ALA A 8 -13.73 -1.92 7.24
CA ALA A 8 -13.04 -0.82 7.93
C ALA A 8 -12.73 -1.10 9.41
N ASP A 9 -13.32 -2.11 10.00
CA ASP A 9 -13.07 -2.57 11.38
C ASP A 9 -11.77 -3.38 11.51
N LEU A 10 -11.23 -3.88 10.40
CA LEU A 10 -9.94 -4.57 10.38
C LEU A 10 -8.80 -3.55 10.54
N GLN A 11 -7.89 -3.80 11.48
CA GLN A 11 -6.73 -2.94 11.68
C GLN A 11 -5.76 -2.99 10.48
N ASP A 12 -5.11 -1.87 10.21
CA ASP A 12 -4.15 -1.75 9.10
C ASP A 12 -3.03 -2.79 9.15
N ARG A 13 -2.56 -3.14 10.34
CA ARG A 13 -1.53 -4.17 10.52
C ARG A 13 -2.01 -5.55 10.06
N ASP A 14 -3.24 -5.90 10.39
CA ASP A 14 -3.83 -7.18 10.01
C ASP A 14 -4.11 -7.20 8.49
N GLY A 15 -4.62 -6.09 7.96
CA GLY A 15 -4.78 -5.89 6.53
C GLY A 15 -3.44 -5.96 5.77
N GLY A 16 -2.37 -5.41 6.34
CA GLY A 16 -1.01 -5.50 5.77
C GLY A 16 -0.50 -6.94 5.69
N VAL A 17 -0.75 -7.76 6.71
CA VAL A 17 -0.41 -9.19 6.69
C VAL A 17 -1.19 -9.93 5.61
N LEU A 18 -2.49 -9.69 5.50
CA LEU A 18 -3.33 -10.28 4.45
C LEU A 18 -2.85 -9.89 3.05
N LEU A 19 -2.53 -8.61 2.85
CA LEU A 19 -1.99 -8.13 1.57
C LEU A 19 -0.69 -8.82 1.20
N THR A 20 0.24 -8.94 2.14
CA THR A 20 1.54 -9.59 1.91
C THR A 20 1.40 -11.09 1.70
N ALA A 21 0.44 -11.75 2.34
CA ALA A 21 0.12 -13.15 2.10
C ALA A 21 -0.30 -13.40 0.64
N THR A 22 -1.03 -12.45 0.04
CA THR A 22 -1.45 -12.56 -1.37
C THR A 22 -0.34 -12.22 -2.37
N LEU A 23 0.79 -11.65 -1.92
CA LEU A 23 1.97 -11.43 -2.75
C LEU A 23 2.80 -12.71 -2.98
N PHE A 24 2.64 -13.71 -2.14
CA PHE A 24 3.39 -14.95 -2.23
C PHE A 24 3.18 -15.63 -3.60
N GLY A 25 4.27 -15.91 -4.29
CA GLY A 25 4.25 -16.50 -5.62
C GLY A 25 3.92 -15.54 -6.78
N LEU A 26 3.31 -14.37 -6.53
CA LEU A 26 3.01 -13.38 -7.56
C LEU A 26 4.22 -12.47 -7.87
N PHE A 27 4.95 -12.09 -6.82
CA PHE A 27 6.10 -11.19 -6.93
C PHE A 27 7.29 -11.75 -6.13
N PRO A 28 7.89 -12.86 -6.58
CA PRO A 28 8.94 -13.55 -5.81
C PRO A 28 10.26 -12.76 -5.69
N PHE A 29 10.43 -11.74 -6.52
CA PHE A 29 11.59 -10.86 -6.51
C PHE A 29 11.51 -9.69 -5.50
N VAL A 30 10.37 -9.51 -4.82
CA VAL A 30 10.24 -8.50 -3.76
C VAL A 30 11.10 -8.91 -2.57
N ARG A 31 12.05 -8.04 -2.19
CA ARG A 31 12.98 -8.30 -1.09
C ARG A 31 12.89 -7.30 0.04
N LYS A 32 12.34 -6.12 -0.21
CA LYS A 32 12.23 -5.06 0.79
C LYS A 32 10.82 -4.48 0.82
N LEU A 33 10.28 -4.32 2.02
CA LEU A 33 9.00 -3.70 2.28
C LEU A 33 9.20 -2.47 3.17
N TYR A 34 8.73 -1.32 2.70
CA TYR A 34 8.68 -0.11 3.50
C TYR A 34 7.30 0.07 4.09
N ALA A 35 7.23 0.34 5.38
CA ALA A 35 5.98 0.63 6.07
C ALA A 35 6.16 1.82 7.03
N ASP A 36 5.08 2.50 7.36
CA ASP A 36 5.13 3.60 8.32
C ASP A 36 5.18 3.12 9.77
N GLY A 37 5.23 4.07 10.71
CA GLY A 37 5.32 3.76 12.15
C GLY A 37 4.12 2.99 12.71
N GLY A 38 2.97 3.01 12.04
CA GLY A 38 1.79 2.23 12.44
C GLY A 38 2.00 0.72 12.37
N TYR A 39 2.94 0.28 11.54
CA TYR A 39 3.30 -1.13 11.37
C TYR A 39 4.50 -1.55 12.25
N GLN A 40 4.96 -0.68 13.13
CA GLN A 40 6.04 -0.98 14.04
C GLN A 40 5.62 -2.02 15.09
N GLY A 41 6.57 -2.88 15.48
CA GLY A 41 6.39 -3.82 16.57
C GLY A 41 6.59 -5.28 16.18
N PRO A 42 6.72 -6.16 17.18
CA PRO A 42 7.08 -7.55 16.95
C PRO A 42 5.96 -8.36 16.31
N VAL A 43 4.69 -7.98 16.53
CA VAL A 43 3.52 -8.73 16.04
C VAL A 43 3.49 -8.74 14.51
N PHE A 44 3.55 -7.56 13.90
CA PHE A 44 3.56 -7.44 12.44
C PHE A 44 4.80 -8.08 11.83
N LYS A 45 5.97 -7.84 12.41
CA LYS A 45 7.24 -8.39 11.93
C LYS A 45 7.25 -9.92 11.96
N LYS A 46 6.74 -10.54 13.02
CA LYS A 46 6.64 -12.00 13.13
C LYS A 46 5.64 -12.56 12.12
N ALA A 47 4.48 -11.94 11.98
CA ALA A 47 3.47 -12.36 11.01
C ALA A 47 3.99 -12.25 9.57
N LEU A 48 4.68 -11.16 9.23
CA LEU A 48 5.30 -10.97 7.92
C LEU A 48 6.35 -12.04 7.62
N LYS A 49 7.21 -12.38 8.59
CA LYS A 49 8.22 -13.43 8.43
C LYS A 49 7.65 -14.81 8.17
N ARG A 50 6.45 -15.11 8.71
CA ARG A 50 5.76 -16.37 8.44
C ARG A 50 5.27 -16.48 6.99
N VAL A 51 4.91 -15.34 6.42
CA VAL A 51 4.32 -15.25 5.08
C VAL A 51 5.39 -15.07 4.01
N LEU A 52 6.31 -14.14 4.22
CA LEU A 52 7.36 -13.75 3.28
C LEU A 52 8.71 -13.71 4.00
N ARG A 53 9.39 -14.86 4.09
CA ARG A 53 10.68 -14.99 4.81
C ARG A 53 11.80 -14.19 4.18
N GLN A 54 11.78 -14.00 2.87
CA GLN A 54 12.82 -13.30 2.11
C GLN A 54 12.66 -11.78 2.12
N VAL A 55 11.58 -11.26 2.68
CA VAL A 55 11.30 -9.82 2.67
C VAL A 55 11.85 -9.18 3.94
N ASP A 56 12.65 -8.14 3.76
CA ASP A 56 13.14 -7.28 4.84
C ASP A 56 12.17 -6.12 5.05
N LEU A 57 11.64 -6.02 6.27
CA LEU A 57 10.74 -4.94 6.67
C LEU A 57 11.54 -3.75 7.20
N GLN A 58 11.39 -2.61 6.54
CA GLN A 58 11.95 -1.34 7.00
C GLN A 58 10.84 -0.37 7.41
N ILE A 59 10.81 -0.02 8.69
CA ILE A 59 9.87 0.99 9.20
C ILE A 59 10.44 2.38 8.92
N VAL A 60 9.67 3.19 8.19
CA VAL A 60 10.00 4.59 7.91
C VAL A 60 9.21 5.47 8.86
N LYS A 61 9.89 6.11 9.78
CA LYS A 61 9.28 7.02 10.75
C LYS A 61 10.08 8.32 10.84
N ARG A 62 9.39 9.37 11.27
CA ARG A 62 10.02 10.64 11.55
C ARG A 62 10.98 10.50 12.73
N SER A 63 12.11 11.19 12.67
CA SER A 63 13.02 11.27 13.80
C SER A 63 12.35 11.96 15.00
N ASP A 64 12.52 11.39 16.20
CA ASP A 64 11.99 11.99 17.44
C ASP A 64 12.62 13.35 17.76
N HIS A 65 13.79 13.65 17.16
CA HIS A 65 14.50 14.92 17.29
C HIS A 65 14.17 15.94 16.20
N ALA A 66 13.36 15.56 15.19
CA ALA A 66 13.04 16.46 14.10
C ALA A 66 12.08 17.57 14.55
N LYS A 67 12.52 18.82 14.40
CA LYS A 67 11.69 20.00 14.57
C LYS A 67 11.23 20.48 13.19
N GLY A 68 9.90 20.54 12.96
CA GLY A 68 9.34 21.00 11.68
C GLY A 68 9.06 19.88 10.69
N PHE A 69 8.95 20.23 9.42
CA PHE A 69 8.66 19.29 8.33
C PHE A 69 9.91 18.48 7.96
N GLU A 70 9.78 17.15 7.92
CA GLU A 70 10.82 16.22 7.49
C GLU A 70 10.30 15.39 6.33
N VAL A 71 11.06 15.36 5.23
CA VAL A 71 10.78 14.49 4.08
C VAL A 71 11.29 13.09 4.39
N LEU A 72 10.37 12.14 4.58
CA LEU A 72 10.72 10.75 4.82
C LEU A 72 11.01 10.03 3.50
N PRO A 73 12.08 9.20 3.42
CA PRO A 73 12.39 8.43 2.23
C PRO A 73 11.20 7.56 1.80
N GLN A 74 10.95 7.50 0.50
CA GLN A 74 9.91 6.68 -0.15
C GLN A 74 8.44 7.04 0.18
N ARG A 75 8.16 7.83 1.19
CA ARG A 75 6.80 8.20 1.59
C ARG A 75 6.06 8.97 0.50
N TRP A 76 6.72 9.86 -0.19
CA TRP A 76 6.13 10.66 -1.27
C TRP A 76 5.56 9.80 -2.41
N ILE A 77 6.08 8.59 -2.63
CA ILE A 77 5.58 7.67 -3.66
C ILE A 77 4.17 7.22 -3.31
N VAL A 78 3.94 6.86 -2.05
CA VAL A 78 2.62 6.42 -1.55
C VAL A 78 1.63 7.58 -1.63
N GLU A 79 1.99 8.74 -1.10
CA GLU A 79 1.13 9.94 -1.09
C GLU A 79 0.76 10.37 -2.52
N ARG A 80 1.71 10.37 -3.44
CA ARG A 80 1.46 10.70 -4.84
C ARG A 80 0.53 9.69 -5.51
N THR A 81 0.72 8.40 -5.26
CA THR A 81 -0.11 7.34 -5.83
C THR A 81 -1.55 7.45 -5.35
N ILE A 82 -1.75 7.64 -4.05
CA ILE A 82 -3.08 7.86 -3.46
C ILE A 82 -3.71 9.13 -4.02
N GLY A 83 -2.95 10.24 -4.12
CA GLY A 83 -3.44 11.49 -4.70
C GLY A 83 -3.90 11.34 -6.15
N TRP A 84 -3.23 10.53 -6.95
CA TRP A 84 -3.67 10.24 -8.31
C TRP A 84 -4.93 9.40 -8.37
N LEU A 85 -5.06 8.39 -7.50
CA LEU A 85 -6.25 7.55 -7.41
C LEU A 85 -7.47 8.36 -6.96
N ASN A 86 -7.30 9.31 -6.04
CA ASN A 86 -8.37 10.19 -5.56
C ASN A 86 -8.93 11.14 -6.62
N ARG A 87 -8.24 11.35 -7.72
CA ARG A 87 -8.79 12.08 -8.88
C ARG A 87 -9.89 11.31 -9.60
N CYS A 88 -9.99 10.02 -9.38
CA CYS A 88 -11.10 9.21 -9.86
C CYS A 88 -12.28 9.38 -8.90
N ARG A 89 -13.35 10.04 -9.33
CA ARG A 89 -14.52 10.36 -8.48
C ARG A 89 -15.06 9.14 -7.73
N ARG A 90 -15.05 7.97 -8.37
CA ARG A 90 -15.56 6.73 -7.77
C ARG A 90 -14.72 6.25 -6.58
N LEU A 91 -13.46 6.65 -6.49
CA LEU A 91 -12.56 6.30 -5.39
C LEU A 91 -12.46 7.38 -4.31
N ALA A 92 -13.05 8.55 -4.53
CA ALA A 92 -12.99 9.66 -3.57
C ALA A 92 -13.81 9.42 -2.30
N LYS A 93 -14.80 8.54 -2.38
CA LYS A 93 -15.64 8.10 -1.26
C LYS A 93 -15.95 6.62 -1.39
N ASP A 94 -16.31 6.00 -0.29
CA ASP A 94 -16.79 4.62 -0.27
C ASP A 94 -18.25 4.54 -0.74
N TRP A 95 -18.42 4.24 -2.02
CA TRP A 95 -19.71 4.10 -2.67
C TRP A 95 -20.16 2.64 -2.81
N GLU A 96 -19.25 1.70 -2.60
CA GLU A 96 -19.48 0.31 -2.95
C GLU A 96 -19.87 -0.53 -1.73
N ASN A 97 -20.94 -1.27 -1.84
CA ASN A 97 -21.40 -2.20 -0.81
C ASN A 97 -20.61 -3.50 -0.78
N LEU A 98 -19.97 -3.86 -1.90
CA LEU A 98 -19.21 -5.11 -2.02
C LEU A 98 -17.72 -4.84 -2.24
N ASN A 99 -16.88 -5.45 -1.42
CA ASN A 99 -15.42 -5.29 -1.51
C ASN A 99 -14.86 -5.66 -2.89
N ARG A 100 -15.41 -6.67 -3.54
CA ARG A 100 -15.01 -7.05 -4.92
C ARG A 100 -15.26 -5.96 -5.94
N LYS A 101 -16.35 -5.19 -5.81
CA LYS A 101 -16.65 -4.04 -6.68
C LYS A 101 -15.70 -2.89 -6.41
N ALA A 102 -15.46 -2.56 -5.13
CA ALA A 102 -14.49 -1.55 -4.74
C ALA A 102 -13.08 -1.88 -5.29
N LEU A 103 -12.64 -3.12 -5.16
CA LEU A 103 -11.38 -3.59 -5.71
C LEU A 103 -11.33 -3.50 -7.25
N ALA A 104 -12.42 -3.83 -7.94
CA ALA A 104 -12.51 -3.71 -9.39
C ALA A 104 -12.34 -2.24 -9.85
N PHE A 105 -12.98 -1.29 -9.20
CA PHE A 105 -12.82 0.14 -9.50
C PHE A 105 -11.42 0.64 -9.21
N LEU A 106 -10.80 0.21 -8.12
CA LEU A 106 -9.41 0.53 -7.79
C LEU A 106 -8.45 0.01 -8.88
N ARG A 107 -8.64 -1.20 -9.35
CA ARG A 107 -7.85 -1.79 -10.45
C ARG A 107 -8.04 -1.03 -11.76
N LEU A 108 -9.27 -0.69 -12.13
CA LEU A 108 -9.56 0.10 -13.33
C LEU A 108 -8.91 1.48 -13.28
N ALA A 109 -8.99 2.18 -12.15
CA ALA A 109 -8.33 3.47 -11.96
C ALA A 109 -6.80 3.34 -12.10
N SER A 110 -6.22 2.28 -11.54
CA SER A 110 -4.79 2.00 -11.62
C SER A 110 -4.33 1.72 -13.05
N ILE A 111 -5.09 0.92 -13.78
CA ILE A 111 -4.84 0.63 -15.21
C ILE A 111 -4.88 1.92 -16.02
N ARG A 112 -5.89 2.75 -15.81
CA ARG A 112 -5.99 4.06 -16.48
C ARG A 112 -4.77 4.94 -16.23
N LEU A 113 -4.31 5.02 -14.98
CA LEU A 113 -3.12 5.79 -14.63
C LEU A 113 -1.86 5.26 -15.30
N MET A 114 -1.69 3.94 -15.32
CA MET A 114 -0.54 3.31 -15.97
C MET A 114 -0.55 3.53 -17.48
N LEU A 115 -1.69 3.38 -18.13
CA LEU A 115 -1.83 3.62 -19.57
C LEU A 115 -1.53 5.08 -19.92
N ARG A 116 -2.05 6.04 -19.16
CA ARG A 116 -1.74 7.47 -19.36
C ARG A 116 -0.25 7.75 -19.26
N LYS A 117 0.44 7.13 -18.31
CA LYS A 117 1.89 7.28 -18.20
C LYS A 117 2.63 6.69 -19.39
N LEU A 118 2.23 5.52 -19.85
CA LEU A 118 2.85 4.90 -21.02
C LEU A 118 2.63 5.73 -22.30
N CYS A 119 1.42 6.27 -22.48
CA CYS A 119 1.11 7.08 -23.66
C CYS A 119 1.73 8.48 -23.63
N ASN A 120 2.05 9.02 -22.45
CA ASN A 120 2.62 10.36 -22.30
C ASN A 120 4.14 10.36 -22.14
N GLN A 121 4.81 9.25 -22.41
CA GLN A 121 6.27 9.14 -22.40
C GLN A 121 6.91 9.62 -23.73
N THR A 122 6.33 10.58 -24.31
CA THR A 122 6.94 11.23 -25.48
C THR A 122 7.63 12.52 -25.09
#